data_3688f36872152ed2ad179735c3011041
#
_entry.id   3688f36872152ed2ad179735c3011041
#
_cell.length_a   1.000
_cell.length_b   1.000
_cell.length_c   1.000
_cell.angle_alpha   90.00
_cell.angle_beta   90.00
_cell.angle_gamma   90.00
#
_symmetry.space_group_name_H-M   'P 1'
#
loop_
_entity.id
_entity.type
_entity.pdbx_description
1 polymer ?
#
loop_
_entity_poly.entity_id
_entity_poly.type
_entity_poly.pdbx_seq_one_letter_code
_entity_poly.pdbx_strand_id
1 'polypeptide(L)'
;DRTLWLQELMLDLSDLDYMIGQQKLLGCKGTTGTQASFLELFNGDHEKVRQIDKKIAEKMGFEACYPVSGQTYSRKVDSRVLNVLSGIAQSAHKFSNDIRLLQHLKEIEEPFEKNQIGSSAMAYKRNPMRSERIASLSNYVMADALNPAFTAATQWFERTLDDSANKRVSVPEAFLAIDGILDLYLNVVDGLVVYDKVIYQRFMKEIPFMATENIMMDAVKAGGDRQELHERIRELSMIAGKHVKEEGRDNDLLDLIAADEMFHLTKEELELSLIHISEPTRHSL
;
A
#
# COMPACT_ATOMS: atom_id res chain seq x y z
N ASP A 1 -8.12 1.25 9.57
CA ASP A 1 -7.67 1.27 8.17
C ASP A 1 -6.79 0.10 7.74
N ARG A 2 -6.57 -0.91 8.60
CA ARG A 2 -5.85 -2.14 8.24
C ARG A 2 -6.45 -2.84 7.02
N THR A 3 -7.75 -2.72 6.84
CA THR A 3 -8.49 -3.29 5.70
C THR A 3 -8.05 -2.67 4.36
N LEU A 4 -7.67 -1.38 4.34
CA LEU A 4 -7.16 -0.73 3.14
C LEU A 4 -5.80 -1.29 2.73
N TRP A 5 -4.88 -1.51 3.69
CA TRP A 5 -3.59 -2.14 3.39
C TRP A 5 -3.76 -3.56 2.84
N LEU A 6 -4.70 -4.33 3.43
CA LEU A 6 -5.01 -5.67 2.95
C LEU A 6 -5.61 -5.64 1.54
N GLN A 7 -6.50 -4.69 1.26
CA GLN A 7 -7.10 -4.53 -0.08
C GLN A 7 -6.04 -4.30 -1.15
N GLU A 8 -5.03 -3.45 -0.89
CA GLU A 8 -3.94 -3.19 -1.82
C GLU A 8 -3.09 -4.43 -2.08
N LEU A 9 -2.73 -5.16 -1.01
CA LEU A 9 -2.01 -6.43 -1.15
C LEU A 9 -2.81 -7.49 -1.92
N MET A 10 -4.13 -7.52 -1.80
CA MET A 10 -4.99 -8.42 -2.58
C MET A 10 -5.01 -8.07 -4.07
N LEU A 11 -4.94 -6.79 -4.43
CA LEU A 11 -4.77 -6.34 -5.82
C LEU A 11 -3.41 -6.78 -6.37
N ASP A 12 -2.34 -6.57 -5.59
CA ASP A 12 -0.99 -7.00 -5.97
C ASP A 12 -0.90 -8.52 -6.17
N LEU A 13 -1.55 -9.30 -5.30
CA LEU A 13 -1.61 -10.76 -5.42
C LEU A 13 -2.32 -11.19 -6.70
N SER A 14 -3.43 -10.53 -7.04
CA SER A 14 -4.16 -10.79 -8.28
C SER A 14 -3.31 -10.52 -9.53
N ASP A 15 -2.56 -9.41 -9.53
CA ASP A 15 -1.67 -9.06 -10.64
C ASP A 15 -0.49 -10.05 -10.73
N LEU A 16 0.05 -10.48 -9.60
CA LEU A 16 1.11 -11.47 -9.52
C LEU A 16 0.66 -12.83 -10.05
N ASP A 17 -0.50 -13.33 -9.61
CA ASP A 17 -1.08 -14.59 -10.07
C ASP A 17 -1.35 -14.55 -11.59
N TYR A 18 -1.91 -13.46 -12.07
CA TYR A 18 -2.10 -13.26 -13.50
C TYR A 18 -0.77 -13.31 -14.25
N MET A 19 0.25 -12.60 -13.75
CA MET A 19 1.57 -12.56 -14.40
C MET A 19 2.25 -13.94 -14.41
N ILE A 20 2.16 -14.69 -13.32
CA ILE A 20 2.67 -16.07 -13.25
C ILE A 20 1.98 -16.94 -14.30
N GLY A 21 0.67 -16.90 -14.39
CA GLY A 21 -0.12 -17.66 -15.39
C GLY A 21 0.17 -17.27 -16.85
N GLN A 22 0.73 -16.07 -17.09
CA GLN A 22 1.10 -15.63 -18.43
C GLN A 22 2.53 -16.00 -18.85
N GLN A 23 3.33 -16.58 -17.94
CA GLN A 23 4.73 -16.95 -18.26
C GLN A 23 4.78 -18.11 -19.25
N LYS A 24 5.56 -17.94 -20.29
CA LYS A 24 5.82 -18.95 -21.33
C LYS A 24 7.32 -19.08 -21.57
N LEU A 25 7.76 -20.21 -22.03
CA LEU A 25 9.16 -20.39 -22.46
C LEU A 25 9.40 -19.74 -23.83
N LEU A 26 10.66 -19.38 -24.06
CA LEU A 26 11.13 -18.95 -25.38
C LEU A 26 10.91 -20.05 -26.45
N GLY A 27 11.15 -21.30 -26.08
CA GLY A 27 11.30 -22.41 -26.98
C GLY A 27 12.76 -22.68 -27.37
N CYS A 28 12.99 -23.73 -28.12
CA CYS A 28 14.32 -24.12 -28.61
C CYS A 28 14.54 -23.54 -30.02
N LYS A 29 15.13 -22.34 -30.10
CA LYS A 29 15.28 -21.59 -31.36
C LYS A 29 16.71 -21.54 -31.88
N GLY A 30 17.68 -22.03 -31.13
CA GLY A 30 19.10 -21.93 -31.48
C GLY A 30 19.66 -20.51 -31.42
N THR A 31 20.87 -20.32 -31.87
CA THR A 31 21.57 -19.02 -31.82
C THR A 31 21.06 -17.98 -32.79
N THR A 32 20.42 -18.41 -33.86
CA THR A 32 19.91 -17.55 -34.96
C THR A 32 18.42 -17.21 -34.77
N GLY A 33 17.74 -17.78 -33.79
CA GLY A 33 16.30 -17.61 -33.61
C GLY A 33 15.44 -18.42 -34.56
N THR A 34 16.06 -19.31 -35.37
CA THR A 34 15.36 -20.21 -36.27
C THR A 34 15.47 -21.66 -35.83
N GLN A 35 14.65 -22.54 -36.35
CA GLN A 35 14.71 -23.98 -36.10
C GLN A 35 15.20 -24.76 -37.34
N ALA A 36 15.92 -24.09 -38.29
CA ALA A 36 16.35 -24.67 -39.53
C ALA A 36 17.24 -25.90 -39.33
N SER A 37 18.17 -25.88 -38.40
CA SER A 37 19.03 -27.03 -38.07
C SER A 37 18.25 -28.24 -37.52
N PHE A 38 17.19 -28.01 -36.77
CA PHE A 38 16.28 -29.07 -36.34
C PHE A 38 15.47 -29.64 -37.49
N LEU A 39 15.02 -28.78 -38.41
CA LEU A 39 14.30 -29.22 -39.57
C LEU A 39 15.18 -30.12 -40.48
N GLU A 40 16.42 -29.74 -40.62
CA GLU A 40 17.43 -30.60 -41.35
C GLU A 40 17.64 -31.91 -40.61
N LEU A 41 17.85 -31.89 -39.28
CA LEU A 41 18.01 -33.09 -38.47
C LEU A 41 16.84 -34.08 -38.57
N PHE A 42 15.64 -33.56 -38.73
CA PHE A 42 14.41 -34.34 -38.91
C PHE A 42 14.01 -34.58 -40.36
N ASN A 43 14.94 -34.42 -41.29
CA ASN A 43 14.72 -34.64 -42.74
C ASN A 43 13.45 -33.88 -43.28
N GLY A 44 13.27 -32.66 -42.84
CA GLY A 44 12.16 -31.83 -43.31
C GLY A 44 10.82 -32.05 -42.58
N ASP A 45 10.80 -32.82 -41.53
CA ASP A 45 9.58 -33.07 -40.74
C ASP A 45 9.23 -31.86 -39.83
N HIS A 46 8.41 -31.00 -40.35
CA HIS A 46 7.95 -29.78 -39.60
C HIS A 46 7.15 -30.09 -38.33
N GLU A 47 6.46 -31.24 -38.29
CA GLU A 47 5.68 -31.62 -37.12
C GLU A 47 6.58 -31.96 -35.94
N LYS A 48 7.65 -32.72 -36.19
CA LYS A 48 8.65 -33.00 -35.16
C LYS A 48 9.32 -31.74 -34.62
N VAL A 49 9.58 -30.75 -35.50
CA VAL A 49 10.12 -29.46 -35.08
C VAL A 49 9.16 -28.71 -34.15
N ARG A 50 7.88 -28.68 -34.49
CA ARG A 50 6.84 -28.06 -33.61
C ARG A 50 6.73 -28.76 -32.25
N GLN A 51 6.90 -30.09 -32.23
CA GLN A 51 6.84 -30.89 -31.00
C GLN A 51 8.02 -30.63 -30.05
N ILE A 52 9.16 -30.12 -30.52
CA ILE A 52 10.32 -29.82 -29.67
C ILE A 52 9.90 -28.81 -28.61
N ASP A 53 9.32 -27.66 -29.02
CA ASP A 53 8.93 -26.59 -28.11
C ASP A 53 7.90 -27.08 -27.07
N LYS A 54 6.92 -27.87 -27.51
CA LYS A 54 5.91 -28.45 -26.62
C LYS A 54 6.53 -29.37 -25.56
N LYS A 55 7.40 -30.28 -25.98
CA LYS A 55 8.08 -31.23 -25.07
C LYS A 55 9.03 -30.54 -24.09
N ILE A 56 9.69 -29.47 -24.52
CA ILE A 56 10.55 -28.68 -23.63
C ILE A 56 9.70 -27.93 -22.59
N ALA A 57 8.59 -27.30 -23.02
CA ALA A 57 7.68 -26.64 -22.09
C ALA A 57 7.17 -27.60 -21.03
N GLU A 58 6.66 -28.77 -21.44
CA GLU A 58 6.19 -29.83 -20.54
C GLU A 58 7.27 -30.28 -19.54
N LYS A 59 8.50 -30.53 -20.02
CA LYS A 59 9.63 -30.94 -19.16
C LYS A 59 10.08 -29.88 -18.18
N MET A 60 9.92 -28.61 -18.52
CA MET A 60 10.29 -27.47 -17.69
C MET A 60 9.14 -27.02 -16.77
N GLY A 61 7.97 -27.66 -16.84
CA GLY A 61 6.80 -27.32 -16.01
C GLY A 61 6.05 -26.09 -16.49
N PHE A 62 6.17 -25.72 -17.76
CA PHE A 62 5.43 -24.60 -18.36
C PHE A 62 4.29 -25.12 -19.25
N GLU A 63 3.23 -24.37 -19.31
CA GLU A 63 2.06 -24.71 -20.12
C GLU A 63 2.36 -24.66 -21.62
N ALA A 64 3.16 -23.66 -22.06
CA ALA A 64 3.48 -23.46 -23.48
C ALA A 64 4.77 -22.66 -23.69
N CYS A 65 5.22 -22.65 -24.95
CA CYS A 65 6.18 -21.67 -25.46
C CYS A 65 5.46 -20.48 -26.10
N TYR A 66 6.16 -19.34 -26.24
CA TYR A 66 5.68 -18.23 -27.03
C TYR A 66 5.48 -18.66 -28.50
N PRO A 67 4.33 -18.38 -29.11
CA PRO A 67 4.05 -18.83 -30.47
C PRO A 67 4.97 -18.16 -31.51
N VAL A 68 5.40 -16.94 -31.22
CA VAL A 68 6.35 -16.18 -32.04
C VAL A 68 7.47 -15.66 -31.16
N SER A 69 8.69 -16.02 -31.51
CA SER A 69 9.91 -15.55 -30.85
C SER A 69 11.07 -15.62 -31.84
N GLY A 70 12.09 -14.82 -31.62
CA GLY A 70 13.35 -14.89 -32.37
C GLY A 70 14.46 -15.55 -31.55
N GLN A 71 15.63 -14.96 -31.58
CA GLN A 71 16.79 -15.36 -30.78
C GLN A 71 16.53 -15.25 -29.27
N THR A 72 15.67 -14.29 -28.88
CA THR A 72 15.26 -14.04 -27.50
C THR A 72 13.75 -13.92 -27.43
N TYR A 73 13.18 -14.07 -26.22
CA TYR A 73 11.80 -13.67 -25.96
C TYR A 73 11.68 -12.14 -25.99
N SER A 74 10.48 -11.63 -26.21
CA SER A 74 10.21 -10.19 -26.19
C SER A 74 10.59 -9.58 -24.82
N ARG A 75 11.43 -8.54 -24.83
CA ARG A 75 11.82 -7.81 -23.59
C ARG A 75 10.64 -7.11 -22.92
N LYS A 76 9.51 -7.05 -23.58
CA LYS A 76 8.24 -6.64 -22.98
C LYS A 76 7.83 -7.51 -21.78
N VAL A 77 8.27 -8.78 -21.76
CA VAL A 77 8.01 -9.69 -20.62
C VAL A 77 8.72 -9.18 -19.37
N ASP A 78 9.99 -8.79 -19.46
CA ASP A 78 10.76 -8.25 -18.34
C ASP A 78 10.08 -6.98 -17.78
N SER A 79 9.63 -6.08 -18.66
CA SER A 79 8.88 -4.88 -18.28
C SER A 79 7.57 -5.21 -17.55
N ARG A 80 6.83 -6.20 -18.02
CA ARG A 80 5.59 -6.63 -17.36
C ARG A 80 5.85 -7.20 -15.97
N VAL A 81 6.89 -7.99 -15.80
CA VAL A 81 7.28 -8.56 -14.49
C VAL A 81 7.65 -7.43 -13.51
N LEU A 82 8.53 -6.51 -13.92
CA LEU A 82 8.95 -5.43 -13.01
C LEU A 82 7.81 -4.45 -12.70
N ASN A 83 6.83 -4.30 -13.58
CA ASN A 83 5.63 -3.50 -13.27
C ASN A 83 4.81 -4.12 -12.13
N VAL A 84 4.70 -5.45 -12.07
CA VAL A 84 4.04 -6.13 -10.93
C VAL A 84 4.84 -5.93 -9.64
N LEU A 85 6.17 -6.08 -9.69
CA LEU A 85 7.03 -5.80 -8.52
C LEU A 85 6.91 -4.33 -8.07
N SER A 86 6.82 -3.40 -9.04
CA SER A 86 6.57 -1.99 -8.74
C SER A 86 5.21 -1.76 -8.06
N GLY A 87 4.17 -2.51 -8.41
CA GLY A 87 2.87 -2.48 -7.73
C GLY A 87 3.00 -2.85 -6.26
N ILE A 88 3.65 -3.98 -5.96
CA ILE A 88 3.93 -4.42 -4.59
C ILE A 88 4.72 -3.35 -3.81
N ALA A 89 5.72 -2.75 -4.45
CA ALA A 89 6.50 -1.67 -3.84
C ALA A 89 5.66 -0.43 -3.52
N GLN A 90 4.67 -0.08 -4.36
CA GLN A 90 3.75 1.03 -4.10
C GLN A 90 2.89 0.78 -2.86
N SER A 91 2.32 -0.40 -2.74
CA SER A 91 1.53 -0.81 -1.57
C SER A 91 2.36 -0.80 -0.28
N ALA A 92 3.58 -1.34 -0.33
CA ALA A 92 4.50 -1.34 0.79
C ALA A 92 4.95 0.08 1.18
N HIS A 93 5.20 0.96 0.21
CA HIS A 93 5.55 2.35 0.47
C HIS A 93 4.40 3.08 1.17
N LYS A 94 3.17 2.92 0.67
CA LYS A 94 1.99 3.51 1.30
C LYS A 94 1.83 3.06 2.74
N PHE A 95 1.88 1.75 3.00
CA PHE A 95 1.87 1.19 4.35
C PHE A 95 2.93 1.83 5.25
N SER A 96 4.17 1.90 4.76
CA SER A 96 5.28 2.46 5.54
C SER A 96 5.09 3.93 5.89
N ASN A 97 4.48 4.72 5.02
CA ASN A 97 4.14 6.12 5.32
C ASN A 97 3.10 6.22 6.42
N ASP A 98 2.06 5.38 6.37
CA ASP A 98 1.01 5.36 7.40
C ASP A 98 1.62 5.01 8.77
N ILE A 99 2.49 4.00 8.85
CA ILE A 99 3.20 3.63 10.09
C ILE A 99 4.06 4.80 10.60
N ARG A 100 4.82 5.46 9.74
CA ARG A 100 5.67 6.60 10.11
C ARG A 100 4.84 7.77 10.65
N LEU A 101 3.70 8.08 10.05
CA LEU A 101 2.78 9.12 10.50
C LEU A 101 2.16 8.74 11.86
N LEU A 102 1.70 7.52 12.02
CA LEU A 102 1.10 7.05 13.28
C LEU A 102 2.12 6.97 14.41
N GLN A 103 3.37 6.63 14.11
CA GLN A 103 4.46 6.65 15.08
C GLN A 103 4.85 8.09 15.47
N HIS A 104 4.84 9.04 14.53
CA HIS A 104 4.99 10.46 14.84
C HIS A 104 3.93 10.95 15.83
N LEU A 105 2.69 10.48 15.66
CA LEU A 105 1.56 10.76 16.55
C LEU A 105 1.62 9.99 17.88
N LYS A 106 2.59 9.08 18.04
CA LYS A 106 2.75 8.17 19.20
C LYS A 106 1.57 7.23 19.42
N GLU A 107 0.81 6.97 18.38
CA GLU A 107 -0.36 6.10 18.40
C GLU A 107 0.01 4.64 18.15
N ILE A 108 1.01 4.42 17.28
CA ILE A 108 1.52 3.09 16.92
C ILE A 108 3.05 3.17 16.86
N GLU A 109 3.72 2.08 17.19
CA GLU A 109 5.16 1.92 17.00
C GLU A 109 5.46 0.60 16.29
N GLU A 110 6.48 0.61 15.40
CA GLU A 110 7.06 -0.63 14.91
C GLU A 110 7.81 -1.38 16.02
N PRO A 111 8.05 -2.70 15.88
CA PRO A 111 8.72 -3.47 16.93
C PRO A 111 10.11 -2.93 17.22
N PHE A 112 10.46 -2.88 18.49
CA PHE A 112 11.75 -2.44 18.99
C PHE A 112 12.43 -3.56 19.77
N GLU A 113 13.60 -3.98 19.33
CA GLU A 113 14.35 -5.05 19.99
C GLU A 113 15.01 -4.57 21.28
N LYS A 114 15.11 -5.47 22.28
CA LYS A 114 15.67 -5.15 23.61
C LYS A 114 17.07 -4.51 23.55
N ASN A 115 17.86 -4.88 22.55
CA ASN A 115 19.24 -4.40 22.38
C ASN A 115 19.37 -3.34 21.27
N GLN A 116 18.27 -2.86 20.69
CA GLN A 116 18.27 -1.85 19.64
C GLN A 116 18.54 -0.47 20.24
N ILE A 117 19.52 0.23 19.69
CA ILE A 117 19.82 1.62 20.09
C ILE A 117 19.02 2.55 19.20
N GLY A 118 18.04 3.27 19.78
CA GLY A 118 17.19 4.20 19.03
C GLY A 118 17.89 5.51 18.68
N SER A 119 18.69 6.04 19.59
CA SER A 119 19.46 7.28 19.43
C SER A 119 20.53 7.37 20.50
N SER A 120 21.74 7.80 20.12
CA SER A 120 22.83 8.04 21.09
C SER A 120 22.59 9.28 21.97
N ALA A 121 21.78 10.23 21.50
CA ALA A 121 21.51 11.49 22.22
C ALA A 121 20.23 11.45 23.06
N MET A 122 19.23 10.65 22.69
CA MET A 122 17.96 10.53 23.38
C MET A 122 17.58 9.05 23.53
N ALA A 123 17.86 8.48 24.69
CA ALA A 123 17.74 7.04 24.92
C ALA A 123 16.34 6.45 24.73
N TYR A 124 15.28 7.25 24.91
CA TYR A 124 13.90 6.78 24.71
C TYR A 124 13.36 6.98 23.30
N LYS A 125 14.09 7.70 22.43
CA LYS A 125 13.66 7.98 21.05
C LYS A 125 13.63 6.71 20.22
N ARG A 126 12.49 6.41 19.66
CA ARG A 126 12.27 5.30 18.75
C ARG A 126 11.93 5.85 17.36
N ASN A 127 12.75 5.51 16.38
CA ASN A 127 12.53 5.90 15.00
C ASN A 127 11.92 4.72 14.22
N PRO A 128 11.02 4.96 13.26
CA PRO A 128 10.43 3.92 12.42
C PRO A 128 11.42 3.47 11.32
N MET A 129 12.58 2.95 11.74
CA MET A 129 13.70 2.66 10.81
C MET A 129 13.37 1.57 9.80
N ARG A 130 12.54 0.58 10.18
CA ARG A 130 12.10 -0.48 9.27
C ARG A 130 11.18 0.09 8.20
N SER A 131 10.20 0.89 8.61
CA SER A 131 9.30 1.58 7.69
C SER A 131 10.03 2.58 6.79
N GLU A 132 11.03 3.30 7.29
CA GLU A 132 11.87 4.18 6.47
C GLU A 132 12.66 3.38 5.43
N ARG A 133 13.15 2.19 5.77
CA ARG A 133 13.85 1.31 4.84
C ARG A 133 12.91 0.71 3.80
N ILE A 134 11.69 0.31 4.18
CA ILE A 134 10.64 -0.10 3.24
C ILE A 134 10.40 1.00 2.20
N ALA A 135 10.18 2.24 2.65
CA ALA A 135 9.96 3.37 1.76
C ALA A 135 11.14 3.59 0.80
N SER A 136 12.37 3.53 1.31
CA SER A 136 13.58 3.73 0.51
C SER A 136 13.75 2.66 -0.56
N LEU A 137 13.63 1.37 -0.20
CA LEU A 137 13.70 0.26 -1.14
C LEU A 137 12.57 0.27 -2.15
N SER A 138 11.36 0.66 -1.72
CA SER A 138 10.21 0.79 -2.62
C SER A 138 10.44 1.86 -3.70
N ASN A 139 11.00 3.00 -3.33
CA ASN A 139 11.40 4.02 -4.30
C ASN A 139 12.38 3.48 -5.34
N TYR A 140 13.35 2.67 -4.89
CA TYR A 140 14.30 2.03 -5.77
C TYR A 140 13.61 1.11 -6.78
N VAL A 141 12.74 0.20 -6.33
CA VAL A 141 12.02 -0.75 -7.21
C VAL A 141 11.12 -0.02 -8.20
N MET A 142 10.39 1.01 -7.77
CA MET A 142 9.54 1.80 -8.66
C MET A 142 10.35 2.50 -9.77
N ALA A 143 11.52 3.03 -9.44
CA ALA A 143 12.42 3.65 -10.41
C ALA A 143 13.05 2.59 -11.33
N ASP A 144 13.48 1.46 -10.79
CA ASP A 144 14.11 0.37 -11.52
C ASP A 144 13.17 -0.26 -12.56
N ALA A 145 11.87 -0.28 -12.33
CA ALA A 145 10.86 -0.78 -13.28
C ALA A 145 10.87 -0.05 -14.64
N LEU A 146 11.48 1.14 -14.73
CA LEU A 146 11.68 1.84 -16.00
C LEU A 146 12.78 1.20 -16.87
N ASN A 147 13.77 0.55 -16.28
CA ASN A 147 14.87 -0.07 -17.02
C ASN A 147 14.38 -1.06 -18.09
N PRO A 148 13.60 -2.09 -17.77
CA PRO A 148 13.13 -3.02 -18.78
C PRO A 148 12.12 -2.39 -19.76
N ALA A 149 11.44 -1.31 -19.39
CA ALA A 149 10.60 -0.56 -20.31
C ALA A 149 11.45 0.10 -21.42
N PHE A 150 12.57 0.71 -21.04
CA PHE A 150 13.51 1.29 -22.01
C PHE A 150 14.14 0.20 -22.87
N THR A 151 14.66 -0.89 -22.30
CA THR A 151 15.27 -1.97 -23.08
C THR A 151 14.27 -2.62 -24.02
N ALA A 152 13.00 -2.74 -23.64
CA ALA A 152 11.96 -3.25 -24.54
C ALA A 152 11.68 -2.29 -25.72
N ALA A 153 11.67 -0.98 -25.46
CA ALA A 153 11.38 0.03 -26.48
C ALA A 153 12.51 0.26 -27.49
N THR A 154 13.75 0.04 -27.09
CA THR A 154 14.94 0.33 -27.91
C THR A 154 15.46 -0.87 -28.71
N GLN A 155 14.82 -2.05 -28.62
CA GLN A 155 15.22 -3.21 -29.43
C GLN A 155 15.08 -2.93 -30.93
N TRP A 156 16.08 -3.41 -31.69
CA TRP A 156 16.07 -3.33 -33.15
C TRP A 156 15.67 -4.69 -33.72
N PHE A 157 14.70 -4.71 -34.62
CA PHE A 157 14.24 -5.94 -35.26
C PHE A 157 14.05 -7.10 -34.30
N GLU A 158 14.95 -8.09 -34.33
CA GLU A 158 14.88 -9.24 -33.38
C GLU A 158 15.53 -8.95 -32.03
N ARG A 159 16.66 -8.20 -32.03
CA ARG A 159 17.42 -7.93 -30.82
C ARG A 159 18.50 -6.86 -31.02
N THR A 160 18.74 -6.06 -29.99
CA THR A 160 20.00 -5.38 -29.72
C THR A 160 20.63 -5.92 -28.43
N LEU A 161 21.95 -5.78 -28.27
CA LEU A 161 22.67 -6.35 -27.11
C LEU A 161 22.63 -5.44 -25.87
N ASP A 162 22.12 -4.23 -25.98
CA ASP A 162 21.95 -3.27 -24.89
C ASP A 162 21.06 -3.78 -23.74
N ASP A 163 20.15 -4.70 -24.03
CA ASP A 163 19.34 -5.38 -23.03
C ASP A 163 20.16 -6.25 -22.07
N SER A 164 21.28 -6.79 -22.52
CA SER A 164 21.98 -7.89 -21.87
C SER A 164 22.55 -7.53 -20.50
N ALA A 165 23.26 -6.42 -20.38
CA ALA A 165 23.80 -5.95 -19.10
C ALA A 165 22.67 -5.37 -18.22
N ASN A 166 21.82 -4.52 -18.77
CA ASN A 166 20.77 -3.85 -18.02
C ASN A 166 19.85 -4.83 -17.29
N LYS A 167 19.28 -5.83 -18.00
CA LYS A 167 18.37 -6.78 -17.37
C LYS A 167 19.02 -7.67 -16.30
N ARG A 168 20.34 -7.91 -16.40
CA ARG A 168 21.07 -8.72 -15.41
C ARG A 168 21.31 -7.98 -14.09
N VAL A 169 21.19 -6.67 -14.12
CA VAL A 169 21.21 -5.81 -12.92
C VAL A 169 19.79 -5.56 -12.45
N SER A 170 18.96 -4.95 -13.29
CA SER A 170 17.64 -4.47 -12.90
C SER A 170 16.70 -5.58 -12.43
N VAL A 171 16.62 -6.70 -13.15
CA VAL A 171 15.67 -7.76 -12.79
C VAL A 171 16.03 -8.44 -11.46
N PRO A 172 17.25 -8.94 -11.24
CA PRO A 172 17.60 -9.54 -9.96
C PRO A 172 17.51 -8.57 -8.78
N GLU A 173 17.93 -7.32 -8.96
CA GLU A 173 17.88 -6.32 -7.88
C GLU A 173 16.45 -5.97 -7.48
N ALA A 174 15.53 -5.88 -8.44
CA ALA A 174 14.12 -5.68 -8.14
C ALA A 174 13.55 -6.82 -7.28
N PHE A 175 13.84 -8.08 -7.61
CA PHE A 175 13.40 -9.23 -6.82
C PHE A 175 14.00 -9.24 -5.42
N LEU A 176 15.31 -9.01 -5.31
CA LEU A 176 15.99 -8.95 -4.01
C LEU A 176 15.47 -7.82 -3.13
N ALA A 177 15.19 -6.66 -3.74
CA ALA A 177 14.64 -5.53 -3.02
C ALA A 177 13.21 -5.80 -2.54
N ILE A 178 12.36 -6.42 -3.36
CA ILE A 178 11.00 -6.81 -2.96
C ILE A 178 11.02 -7.85 -1.85
N ASP A 179 11.89 -8.86 -1.94
CA ASP A 179 12.07 -9.86 -0.88
C ASP A 179 12.41 -9.18 0.46
N GLY A 180 13.40 -8.29 0.45
CA GLY A 180 13.76 -7.51 1.64
C GLY A 180 12.64 -6.57 2.14
N ILE A 181 11.84 -5.98 1.24
CA ILE A 181 10.68 -5.17 1.60
C ILE A 181 9.62 -6.02 2.31
N LEU A 182 9.31 -7.20 1.76
CA LEU A 182 8.29 -8.10 2.33
C LEU A 182 8.71 -8.64 3.70
N ASP A 183 9.98 -9.00 3.87
CA ASP A 183 10.53 -9.42 5.16
C ASP A 183 10.39 -8.31 6.22
N LEU A 184 10.73 -7.07 5.86
CA LEU A 184 10.57 -5.92 6.74
C LEU A 184 9.09 -5.65 7.03
N TYR A 185 8.22 -5.76 6.02
CA TYR A 185 6.78 -5.57 6.16
C TYR A 185 6.19 -6.56 7.17
N LEU A 186 6.50 -7.85 7.00
CA LEU A 186 6.07 -8.91 7.92
C LEU A 186 6.57 -8.65 9.34
N ASN A 187 7.85 -8.27 9.49
CA ASN A 187 8.42 -7.96 10.80
C ASN A 187 7.70 -6.78 11.49
N VAL A 188 7.37 -5.73 10.75
CA VAL A 188 6.63 -4.58 11.29
C VAL A 188 5.22 -4.98 11.71
N VAL A 189 4.49 -5.72 10.86
CA VAL A 189 3.11 -6.12 11.14
C VAL A 189 3.01 -7.07 12.33
N ASP A 190 3.92 -8.05 12.42
CA ASP A 190 3.92 -9.06 13.49
C ASP A 190 4.23 -8.45 14.87
N GLY A 191 5.08 -7.43 14.91
CA GLY A 191 5.50 -6.79 16.15
C GLY A 191 4.88 -5.42 16.44
N LEU A 192 3.83 -5.02 15.72
CA LEU A 192 3.23 -3.70 15.82
C LEU A 192 2.66 -3.43 17.22
N VAL A 193 3.11 -2.34 17.84
CA VAL A 193 2.62 -1.89 19.15
C VAL A 193 1.58 -0.80 18.96
N VAL A 194 0.40 -0.97 19.58
CA VAL A 194 -0.71 -0.01 19.48
C VAL A 194 -0.97 0.59 20.86
N TYR A 195 -0.99 1.91 20.96
CA TYR A 195 -1.25 2.66 22.18
C TYR A 195 -2.70 3.19 22.19
N ASP A 196 -3.62 2.33 22.58
CA ASP A 196 -5.07 2.59 22.62
C ASP A 196 -5.45 3.84 23.41
N LYS A 197 -4.79 4.07 24.54
CA LYS A 197 -5.04 5.26 25.36
C LYS A 197 -4.60 6.56 24.71
N VAL A 198 -3.49 6.55 23.97
CA VAL A 198 -3.03 7.72 23.22
C VAL A 198 -4.00 8.03 22.08
N ILE A 199 -4.43 6.99 21.35
CA ILE A 199 -5.45 7.11 20.29
C ILE A 199 -6.75 7.68 20.87
N TYR A 200 -7.23 7.14 22.00
CA TYR A 200 -8.44 7.62 22.66
C TYR A 200 -8.33 9.08 23.08
N GLN A 201 -7.24 9.48 23.74
CA GLN A 201 -7.02 10.86 24.16
C GLN A 201 -7.02 11.82 22.97
N ARG A 202 -6.39 11.45 21.87
CA ARG A 202 -6.39 12.27 20.66
C ARG A 202 -7.77 12.34 20.02
N PHE A 203 -8.45 11.21 19.92
CA PHE A 203 -9.81 11.13 19.39
C PHE A 203 -10.76 12.03 20.18
N MET A 204 -10.70 11.99 21.50
CA MET A 204 -11.55 12.81 22.36
C MET A 204 -11.32 14.33 22.22
N LYS A 205 -10.15 14.76 21.73
CA LYS A 205 -9.90 16.18 21.44
C LYS A 205 -10.60 16.66 20.16
N GLU A 206 -10.82 15.77 19.22
CA GLU A 206 -11.38 16.12 17.88
C GLU A 206 -12.87 15.76 17.76
N ILE A 207 -13.31 14.71 18.46
CA ILE A 207 -14.68 14.17 18.29
C ILE A 207 -15.79 15.18 18.59
N PRO A 208 -15.67 16.12 19.54
CA PRO A 208 -16.71 17.12 19.76
C PRO A 208 -17.01 17.96 18.51
N PHE A 209 -15.98 18.29 17.72
CA PHE A 209 -16.15 19.00 16.45
C PHE A 209 -16.77 18.13 15.36
N MET A 210 -16.49 16.83 15.36
CA MET A 210 -17.06 15.88 14.39
C MET A 210 -18.53 15.54 14.70
N ALA A 211 -18.91 15.63 15.97
CA ALA A 211 -20.24 15.29 16.47
C ALA A 211 -21.30 16.36 16.25
N THR A 212 -20.92 17.52 15.76
CA THR A 212 -21.82 18.70 15.68
C THR A 212 -23.11 18.43 14.90
N GLU A 213 -23.07 17.62 13.85
CA GLU A 213 -24.27 17.25 13.10
C GLU A 213 -25.21 16.34 13.93
N ASN A 214 -24.67 15.34 14.62
CA ASN A 214 -25.47 14.46 15.47
C ASN A 214 -26.08 15.22 16.65
N ILE A 215 -25.29 16.07 17.30
CA ILE A 215 -25.74 16.94 18.39
C ILE A 215 -26.87 17.84 17.90
N MET A 216 -26.72 18.46 16.74
CA MET A 216 -27.76 19.28 16.13
C MET A 216 -29.05 18.48 15.89
N MET A 217 -28.95 17.26 15.38
CA MET A 217 -30.10 16.39 15.13
C MET A 217 -30.80 15.97 16.44
N ASP A 218 -30.04 15.72 17.49
CA ASP A 218 -30.61 15.38 18.80
C ASP A 218 -31.30 16.60 19.42
N ALA A 219 -30.74 17.80 19.29
CA ALA A 219 -31.37 19.03 19.70
C ALA A 219 -32.67 19.38 18.91
N VAL A 220 -32.72 19.05 17.60
CA VAL A 220 -33.94 19.18 16.79
C VAL A 220 -35.01 18.21 17.28
N LYS A 221 -34.66 16.96 17.64
CA LYS A 221 -35.61 16.01 18.25
C LYS A 221 -36.14 16.50 19.60
N ALA A 222 -35.34 17.27 20.35
CA ALA A 222 -35.75 17.91 21.59
C ALA A 222 -36.64 19.14 21.37
N GLY A 223 -36.91 19.53 20.12
CA GLY A 223 -37.86 20.59 19.76
C GLY A 223 -37.22 21.89 19.27
N GLY A 224 -35.91 21.93 19.05
CA GLY A 224 -35.21 23.12 18.55
C GLY A 224 -35.36 23.33 17.04
N ASP A 225 -35.25 24.60 16.60
CA ASP A 225 -35.23 24.95 15.16
C ASP A 225 -33.87 24.62 14.55
N ARG A 226 -33.88 23.86 13.44
CA ARG A 226 -32.67 23.38 12.78
C ARG A 226 -31.75 24.50 12.29
N GLN A 227 -32.30 25.59 11.77
CA GLN A 227 -31.47 26.68 11.23
C GLN A 227 -30.83 27.52 12.34
N GLU A 228 -31.58 27.82 13.39
CA GLU A 228 -31.06 28.51 14.56
C GLU A 228 -29.98 27.67 15.26
N LEU A 229 -30.21 26.36 15.47
CA LEU A 229 -29.25 25.44 16.04
C LEU A 229 -27.97 25.30 15.20
N HIS A 230 -28.10 25.28 13.88
CA HIS A 230 -26.94 25.18 12.99
C HIS A 230 -26.04 26.42 13.13
N GLU A 231 -26.62 27.61 13.10
CA GLU A 231 -25.85 28.84 13.26
C GLU A 231 -25.22 28.91 14.66
N ARG A 232 -25.95 28.50 15.69
CA ARG A 232 -25.44 28.51 17.06
C ARG A 232 -24.30 27.53 17.27
N ILE A 233 -24.39 26.28 16.74
CA ILE A 233 -23.28 25.32 16.76
C ILE A 233 -22.05 25.87 16.05
N ARG A 234 -22.24 26.55 14.92
CA ARG A 234 -21.16 27.18 14.19
C ARG A 234 -20.43 28.22 15.04
N GLU A 235 -21.16 29.10 15.72
CA GLU A 235 -20.61 30.13 16.62
C GLU A 235 -19.83 29.48 17.77
N LEU A 236 -20.41 28.50 18.46
CA LEU A 236 -19.79 27.81 19.60
C LEU A 236 -18.55 27.02 19.15
N SER A 237 -18.60 26.40 17.97
CA SER A 237 -17.45 25.70 17.39
C SER A 237 -16.29 26.65 17.07
N MET A 238 -16.59 27.89 16.63
CA MET A 238 -15.55 28.90 16.40
C MET A 238 -14.92 29.36 17.72
N ILE A 239 -15.72 29.52 18.78
CA ILE A 239 -15.22 29.87 20.11
C ILE A 239 -14.32 28.74 20.66
N ALA A 240 -14.81 27.50 20.67
CA ALA A 240 -14.02 26.35 21.09
C ALA A 240 -12.75 26.17 20.26
N GLY A 241 -12.86 26.34 18.94
CA GLY A 241 -11.71 26.32 18.03
C GLY A 241 -10.65 27.37 18.35
N LYS A 242 -11.05 28.57 18.78
CA LYS A 242 -10.14 29.61 19.25
C LYS A 242 -9.45 29.20 20.56
N HIS A 243 -10.22 28.69 21.54
CA HIS A 243 -9.66 28.18 22.80
C HIS A 243 -8.58 27.11 22.55
N VAL A 244 -8.84 26.15 21.64
CA VAL A 244 -7.89 25.11 21.29
C VAL A 244 -6.65 25.63 20.56
N LYS A 245 -6.86 26.48 19.52
CA LYS A 245 -5.77 26.85 18.59
C LYS A 245 -4.96 28.04 19.06
N GLU A 246 -5.60 29.04 19.65
CA GLU A 246 -4.92 30.29 20.06
C GLU A 246 -4.50 30.25 21.54
N GLU A 247 -5.31 29.61 22.40
CA GLU A 247 -5.08 29.60 23.84
C GLU A 247 -4.44 28.27 24.35
N GLY A 248 -4.40 27.22 23.50
CA GLY A 248 -3.83 25.91 23.85
C GLY A 248 -4.64 25.15 24.92
N ARG A 249 -5.94 25.49 25.06
CA ARG A 249 -6.85 24.82 26.01
C ARG A 249 -7.38 23.51 25.43
N ASP A 250 -7.94 22.67 26.28
CA ASP A 250 -8.71 21.51 25.82
C ASP A 250 -9.99 21.94 25.11
N ASN A 251 -10.53 21.06 24.28
CA ASN A 251 -11.77 21.31 23.55
C ASN A 251 -12.95 21.32 24.51
N ASP A 252 -13.58 22.48 24.68
CA ASP A 252 -14.70 22.75 25.57
C ASP A 252 -16.05 22.90 24.84
N LEU A 253 -16.13 22.47 23.56
CA LEU A 253 -17.34 22.63 22.75
C LEU A 253 -18.58 22.00 23.41
N LEU A 254 -18.45 20.81 24.02
CA LEU A 254 -19.57 20.16 24.69
C LEU A 254 -20.04 20.93 25.92
N ASP A 255 -19.13 21.54 26.68
CA ASP A 255 -19.47 22.37 27.82
C ASP A 255 -20.17 23.65 27.37
N LEU A 256 -19.73 24.24 26.27
CA LEU A 256 -20.38 25.42 25.66
C LEU A 256 -21.79 25.11 25.19
N ILE A 257 -22.00 23.95 24.53
CA ILE A 257 -23.31 23.50 24.06
C ILE A 257 -24.23 23.17 25.25
N ALA A 258 -23.72 22.45 26.26
CA ALA A 258 -24.50 22.11 27.45
C ALA A 258 -24.94 23.33 28.27
N ALA A 259 -24.17 24.42 28.22
CA ALA A 259 -24.50 25.67 28.90
C ALA A 259 -25.47 26.55 28.09
N ASP A 260 -25.77 26.22 26.84
CA ASP A 260 -26.64 27.00 25.97
C ASP A 260 -28.07 26.44 25.97
N GLU A 261 -29.00 27.21 26.49
CA GLU A 261 -30.41 26.81 26.65
C GLU A 261 -31.11 26.45 25.32
N MET A 262 -30.57 26.86 24.18
CA MET A 262 -31.17 26.61 22.85
C MET A 262 -31.14 25.13 22.48
N PHE A 263 -30.19 24.36 23.02
CA PHE A 263 -30.01 22.91 22.66
C PHE A 263 -30.91 21.99 23.48
N HIS A 264 -31.32 22.40 24.68
CA HIS A 264 -32.09 21.55 25.60
C HIS A 264 -31.48 20.17 25.85
N LEU A 265 -30.15 20.06 25.82
CA LEU A 265 -29.39 18.83 26.02
C LEU A 265 -28.49 18.93 27.23
N THR A 266 -28.46 17.87 28.02
CA THR A 266 -27.54 17.76 29.15
C THR A 266 -26.15 17.30 28.66
N LYS A 267 -25.12 17.48 29.50
CA LYS A 267 -23.77 17.02 29.17
C LYS A 267 -23.72 15.50 28.96
N GLU A 268 -24.46 14.74 29.75
CA GLU A 268 -24.57 13.28 29.64
C GLU A 268 -25.18 12.86 28.30
N GLU A 269 -26.20 13.57 27.81
CA GLU A 269 -26.81 13.31 26.51
C GLU A 269 -25.85 13.62 25.35
N LEU A 270 -25.08 14.71 25.48
CA LEU A 270 -24.05 15.07 24.52
C LEU A 270 -22.92 14.02 24.46
N GLU A 271 -22.47 13.53 25.60
CA GLU A 271 -21.48 12.45 25.68
C GLU A 271 -21.98 11.14 25.05
N LEU A 272 -23.27 10.81 25.21
CA LEU A 272 -23.91 9.66 24.54
C LEU A 272 -23.94 9.85 23.00
N SER A 273 -24.21 11.04 22.50
CA SER A 273 -24.14 11.33 21.06
C SER A 273 -22.75 11.06 20.48
N LEU A 274 -21.66 11.27 21.25
CA LEU A 274 -20.30 10.95 20.82
C LEU A 274 -20.05 9.44 20.66
N ILE A 275 -20.65 8.61 21.53
CA ILE A 275 -20.50 7.17 21.49
C ILE A 275 -21.07 6.59 20.19
N HIS A 276 -22.19 7.11 19.72
CA HIS A 276 -22.81 6.69 18.48
C HIS A 276 -21.95 6.99 17.24
N ILE A 277 -21.09 8.02 17.29
CA ILE A 277 -20.15 8.34 16.21
C ILE A 277 -18.93 7.41 16.25
N SER A 278 -18.49 7.04 17.45
CA SER A 278 -17.31 6.17 17.63
C SER A 278 -17.56 4.69 17.27
N GLU A 279 -18.82 4.25 17.21
CA GLU A 279 -19.21 2.86 16.92
C GLU A 279 -20.15 2.68 15.70
N PRO A 280 -19.96 3.36 14.57
CA PRO A 280 -20.90 3.27 13.45
C PRO A 280 -20.95 1.88 12.79
N THR A 281 -19.99 1.01 13.07
CA THR A 281 -19.85 -0.30 12.42
C THR A 281 -20.30 -1.49 13.27
N ARG A 282 -20.67 -1.28 14.53
CA ARG A 282 -21.04 -2.37 15.43
C ARG A 282 -22.45 -2.97 15.13
N HIS A 283 -23.25 -2.29 14.30
CA HIS A 283 -24.61 -2.71 13.92
C HIS A 283 -24.75 -3.14 12.46
N SER A 284 -23.65 -3.25 11.69
CA SER A 284 -23.68 -3.61 10.26
C SER A 284 -22.93 -4.91 9.92
N LEU A 285 -22.70 -5.79 10.91
CA LEU A 285 -22.22 -7.16 10.69
C LEU A 285 -23.21 -8.16 11.24
#